data_25e04c68248ef54ff06b55bc4ca568c4
#
_entry.id   25e04c68248ef54ff06b55bc4ca568c4
#
_cell.length_a   1.000
_cell.length_b   1.000
_cell.length_c   1.000
_cell.angle_alpha   90.00
_cell.angle_beta   90.00
_cell.angle_gamma   90.00
#
_symmetry.space_group_name_H-M   'P 1'
#
loop_
_entity.id
_entity.type
_entity.pdbx_description
1 polymer ?
#
loop_
_entity_poly.entity_id
_entity_poly.type
_entity_poly.pdbx_seq_one_letter_code
_entity_poly.pdbx_strand_id
1 'polypeptide(L)'
;MHSANIMHRDLKPSNILINSDCDLKICDFGLSRGFGETDDNFKDKKTVYVVTRWYRAPEVSLLIRSYNESLDMWSVGCIFAELLQRTTLFPGDTNAN
;
A
#
# COMPACT_ATOMS: atom_id res chain seq x y z
N MET A 1 6.46 2.71 -12.33
CA MET A 1 6.01 3.60 -11.25
C MET A 1 7.18 4.26 -10.52
N HIS A 2 7.98 3.48 -9.83
CA HIS A 2 9.10 4.03 -9.05
C HIS A 2 10.13 4.75 -9.93
N SER A 3 10.36 4.28 -11.14
CA SER A 3 11.22 4.96 -12.11
C SER A 3 10.69 6.34 -12.53
N ALA A 4 9.40 6.58 -12.38
CA ALA A 4 8.76 7.87 -12.59
C ALA A 4 8.64 8.70 -11.29
N ASN A 5 9.30 8.27 -10.21
CA ASN A 5 9.27 8.90 -8.89
C ASN A 5 7.86 8.96 -8.28
N ILE A 6 7.06 7.93 -8.52
CA ILE A 6 5.69 7.81 -7.99
C ILE A 6 5.62 6.61 -7.04
N MET A 7 5.12 6.83 -5.83
CA MET A 7 4.79 5.79 -4.85
C MET A 7 3.29 5.52 -4.90
N HIS A 8 2.91 4.24 -4.95
CA HIS A 8 1.49 3.85 -4.95
C HIS A 8 0.84 4.06 -3.58
N ARG A 9 1.49 3.59 -2.52
CA ARG A 9 1.12 3.70 -1.10
C ARG A 9 -0.12 2.91 -0.66
N ASP A 10 -0.78 2.19 -1.56
CA ASP A 10 -1.95 1.37 -1.22
C ASP A 10 -1.97 0.06 -2.00
N LEU A 11 -0.80 -0.56 -2.20
CA LEU A 11 -0.72 -1.85 -2.86
C LEU A 11 -1.35 -2.93 -1.98
N LYS A 12 -2.30 -3.66 -2.54
CA LYS A 12 -3.02 -4.78 -1.91
C LYS A 12 -3.59 -5.67 -3.01
N PRO A 13 -3.99 -6.91 -2.70
CA PRO A 13 -4.48 -7.83 -3.74
C PRO A 13 -5.63 -7.26 -4.57
N SER A 14 -6.55 -6.51 -3.98
CA SER A 14 -7.68 -5.92 -4.71
C SER A 14 -7.28 -4.85 -5.73
N ASN A 15 -6.07 -4.29 -5.63
CA ASN A 15 -5.54 -3.28 -6.55
C ASN A 15 -4.60 -3.89 -7.60
N ILE A 16 -4.51 -5.20 -7.66
CA ILE A 16 -3.71 -5.93 -8.65
C ILE A 16 -4.64 -6.77 -9.49
N LEU A 17 -4.63 -6.51 -10.79
CA LEU A 17 -5.48 -7.20 -11.76
C LEU A 17 -4.63 -8.12 -12.62
N ILE A 18 -5.13 -9.33 -12.85
CA ILE A 18 -4.45 -10.35 -13.67
C ILE A 18 -5.45 -10.88 -14.70
N ASN A 19 -5.02 -10.99 -15.96
CA ASN A 19 -5.83 -11.58 -17.02
C ASN A 19 -5.46 -13.07 -17.23
N SER A 20 -6.12 -13.72 -18.18
CA SER A 20 -5.86 -15.12 -18.51
C SER A 20 -4.44 -15.38 -19.05
N ASP A 21 -3.78 -14.37 -19.62
CA ASP A 21 -2.42 -14.46 -20.14
C ASP A 21 -1.37 -14.13 -19.06
N CYS A 22 -1.79 -13.97 -17.81
CA CYS A 22 -0.93 -13.61 -16.68
C CYS A 22 -0.32 -12.20 -16.81
N ASP A 23 -0.93 -11.31 -17.59
CA ASP A 23 -0.57 -9.89 -17.59
C ASP A 23 -1.08 -9.22 -16.32
N LEU A 24 -0.20 -8.54 -15.61
CA LEU A 24 -0.51 -7.90 -14.35
C LEU A 24 -0.64 -6.39 -14.55
N LYS A 25 -1.70 -5.82 -14.00
CA LYS A 25 -1.95 -4.36 -13.96
C LYS A 25 -2.21 -3.92 -12.54
N ILE A 26 -1.66 -2.77 -12.18
CA ILE A 26 -1.89 -2.13 -10.89
C ILE A 26 -2.91 -1.02 -11.10
N CYS A 27 -3.88 -0.94 -10.20
CA CYS A 27 -4.94 0.07 -10.27
C CYS A 27 -5.08 0.83 -8.95
N ASP A 28 -5.99 1.81 -8.94
CA ASP A 28 -6.35 2.63 -7.78
C ASP A 28 -5.18 3.47 -7.24
N PHE A 29 -4.86 4.53 -7.96
CA PHE A 29 -3.79 5.47 -7.62
C PHE A 29 -4.27 6.62 -6.72
N GLY A 30 -5.43 6.47 -6.06
CA GLY A 30 -6.02 7.53 -5.25
C GLY A 30 -5.15 8.03 -4.10
N LEU A 31 -4.27 7.19 -3.57
CA LEU A 31 -3.31 7.55 -2.52
C LEU A 31 -1.89 7.75 -3.04
N SER A 32 -1.67 7.70 -4.34
CA SER A 32 -0.34 7.85 -4.94
C SER A 32 0.20 9.27 -4.75
N ARG A 33 1.53 9.36 -4.55
CA ARG A 33 2.25 10.62 -4.38
C ARG A 33 3.62 10.54 -5.05
N GLY A 34 4.14 11.71 -5.45
CA GLY A 34 5.52 11.84 -5.89
C GLY A 34 6.50 11.77 -4.71
N PHE A 35 7.74 11.43 -4.99
CA PHE A 35 8.79 11.44 -3.98
C PHE A 35 9.05 12.88 -3.53
N GLY A 36 9.16 13.11 -2.22
CA GLY A 36 9.42 14.42 -1.67
C GLY A 36 8.18 15.30 -1.44
N GLU A 37 7.01 14.85 -1.83
CA GLU A 37 5.78 15.54 -1.47
C GLU A 37 5.53 15.42 0.04
N THR A 38 5.26 16.56 0.68
CA THR A 38 4.90 16.58 2.10
C THR A 38 3.44 16.21 2.28
N ASP A 39 3.19 15.40 3.28
CA ASP A 39 1.91 14.71 3.48
C ASP A 39 0.91 15.50 4.33
N ASP A 40 0.88 16.83 4.18
CA ASP A 40 -0.03 17.67 4.94
C ASP A 40 -1.51 17.37 4.68
N ASN A 41 -1.80 16.73 3.55
CA ASN A 41 -3.17 16.35 3.16
C ASN A 41 -3.61 14.99 3.72
N PHE A 42 -2.72 14.24 4.38
CA PHE A 42 -3.06 12.90 4.88
C PHE A 42 -3.95 12.95 6.13
N LYS A 43 -3.90 14.07 6.85
CA LYS A 43 -4.65 14.23 8.10
C LYS A 43 -6.14 14.56 7.90
N ASP A 44 -6.51 15.07 6.73
CA ASP A 44 -7.86 15.60 6.51
C ASP A 44 -8.85 14.62 5.90
N LYS A 45 -8.41 13.43 5.49
CA LYS A 45 -9.34 12.46 4.90
C LYS A 45 -9.83 11.49 5.97
N LYS A 46 -10.96 11.83 6.56
CA LYS A 46 -11.76 10.95 7.46
C LYS A 46 -12.08 9.58 6.82
N THR A 47 -11.87 9.43 5.53
CA THR A 47 -12.03 8.17 4.78
C THR A 47 -10.96 7.12 5.09
N VAL A 48 -9.90 7.48 5.84
CA VAL A 48 -8.81 6.58 6.21
C VAL A 48 -9.29 5.41 7.10
N TYR A 49 -10.41 5.56 7.79
CA TYR A 49 -10.91 4.56 8.73
C TYR A 49 -11.51 3.29 8.09
N VAL A 50 -11.83 3.34 6.80
CA VAL A 50 -12.48 2.22 6.10
C VAL A 50 -11.50 1.44 5.23
N VAL A 51 -10.23 1.84 5.16
CA VAL A 51 -9.24 1.26 4.26
C VAL A 51 -8.51 0.11 4.93
N THR A 52 -8.41 -1.03 4.23
CA THR A 52 -7.63 -2.19 4.66
C THR A 52 -6.17 -1.80 4.88
N ARG A 53 -5.64 -2.04 6.08
CA ARG A 53 -4.27 -1.65 6.46
C ARG A 53 -3.29 -2.81 6.54
N TRP A 54 -3.71 -4.01 6.21
CA TRP A 54 -2.92 -5.23 6.35
C TRP A 54 -1.64 -5.25 5.54
N TYR A 55 -1.58 -4.42 4.51
CA TYR A 55 -0.47 -4.35 3.56
C TYR A 55 0.36 -3.08 3.68
N ARG A 56 0.10 -2.25 4.68
CA ARG A 56 0.80 -0.98 4.87
C ARG A 56 2.08 -1.14 5.66
N ALA A 57 3.15 -0.49 5.18
CA ALA A 57 4.42 -0.45 5.89
C ALA A 57 4.26 0.24 7.26
N PRO A 58 5.06 -0.18 8.28
CA PRO A 58 4.97 0.40 9.61
C PRO A 58 5.20 1.92 9.65
N GLU A 59 6.10 2.44 8.82
CA GLU A 59 6.38 3.88 8.76
C GLU A 59 5.16 4.70 8.35
N VAL A 60 4.25 4.12 7.54
CA VAL A 60 2.99 4.76 7.18
C VAL A 60 2.06 4.83 8.39
N SER A 61 1.95 3.73 9.15
CA SER A 61 1.10 3.65 10.33
C SER A 61 1.61 4.52 11.47
N LEU A 62 2.93 4.68 11.58
CA LEU A 62 3.57 5.49 12.62
C LEU A 62 3.66 6.98 12.25
N LEU A 63 3.09 7.39 11.12
CA LEU A 63 3.08 8.77 10.64
C LEU A 63 4.49 9.37 10.50
N ILE A 64 5.46 8.54 10.15
CA ILE A 64 6.81 9.01 9.83
C ILE A 64 6.72 9.80 8.53
N ARG A 65 7.22 11.04 8.53
CA ARG A 65 7.05 11.97 7.41
C ARG A 65 7.94 11.69 6.21
N SER A 66 8.94 10.84 6.37
CA SER A 66 9.89 10.53 5.29
C SER A 66 9.54 9.19 4.68
N TYR A 67 8.90 9.21 3.52
CA TYR A 67 8.54 8.02 2.77
C TYR A 67 9.41 7.90 1.51
N ASN A 68 9.69 6.66 1.12
CA ASN A 68 10.33 6.36 -0.16
C ASN A 68 9.67 5.11 -0.77
N GLU A 69 10.17 4.67 -1.91
CA GLU A 69 9.61 3.52 -2.63
C GLU A 69 9.60 2.23 -1.81
N SER A 70 10.39 2.14 -0.75
CA SER A 70 10.46 0.92 0.08
C SER A 70 9.13 0.59 0.76
N LEU A 71 8.27 1.58 0.98
CA LEU A 71 6.95 1.32 1.55
C LEU A 71 6.07 0.48 0.63
N ASP A 72 6.17 0.67 -0.68
CA ASP A 72 5.47 -0.18 -1.65
C ASP A 72 6.05 -1.59 -1.66
N MET A 73 7.35 -1.73 -1.45
CA MET A 73 8.00 -3.05 -1.39
C MET A 73 7.58 -3.85 -0.16
N TRP A 74 7.28 -3.20 0.96
CA TRP A 74 6.67 -3.87 2.11
C TRP A 74 5.33 -4.52 1.71
N SER A 75 4.49 -3.75 1.02
CA SER A 75 3.19 -4.24 0.54
C SER A 75 3.36 -5.42 -0.42
N VAL A 76 4.31 -5.35 -1.34
CA VAL A 76 4.63 -6.44 -2.27
C VAL A 76 5.04 -7.70 -1.49
N GLY A 77 5.85 -7.55 -0.46
CA GLY A 77 6.26 -8.66 0.41
C GLY A 77 5.08 -9.32 1.11
N CYS A 78 4.16 -8.52 1.65
CA CYS A 78 2.94 -9.03 2.28
C CYS A 78 2.04 -9.79 1.30
N ILE A 79 1.88 -9.27 0.09
CA ILE A 79 1.09 -9.92 -0.97
C ILE A 79 1.74 -11.23 -1.39
N PHE A 80 3.06 -11.23 -1.58
CA PHE A 80 3.80 -12.42 -1.96
C PHE A 80 3.70 -13.52 -0.90
N ALA A 81 3.84 -13.16 0.38
CA ALA A 81 3.67 -14.11 1.48
C ALA A 81 2.26 -14.69 1.52
N GLU A 82 1.24 -13.87 1.26
CA GLU A 82 -0.16 -14.32 1.21
C GLU A 82 -0.38 -15.32 0.06
N LEU A 83 0.24 -15.10 -1.10
CA LEU A 83 0.20 -16.05 -2.22
C LEU A 83 0.79 -17.39 -1.86
N LEU A 84 1.88 -17.42 -1.09
CA LEU A 84 2.54 -18.65 -0.66
C LEU A 84 1.76 -19.39 0.43
N GLN A 85 1.23 -18.65 1.41
CA GLN A 85 0.53 -19.21 2.58
C GLN A 85 -0.96 -19.36 2.37
N ARG A 86 -1.54 -18.66 1.41
CA ARG A 86 -2.98 -18.56 1.14
C ARG A 86 -3.76 -17.95 2.31
N THR A 87 -3.08 -17.24 3.19
CA THR A 87 -3.69 -16.50 4.31
C THR A 87 -3.01 -15.15 4.45
N THR A 88 -3.74 -14.16 4.95
CA THR A 88 -3.20 -12.83 5.19
C THR A 88 -2.05 -12.88 6.19
N LEU A 89 -0.93 -12.24 5.89
CA LEU A 89 0.26 -12.27 6.73
C LEU A 89 0.06 -11.50 8.04
N PHE A 90 -0.50 -10.30 7.98
CA PHE A 90 -0.71 -9.43 9.14
C PHE A 90 -2.16 -8.94 9.23
N PRO A 91 -3.14 -9.83 9.46
CA PRO A 91 -4.53 -9.39 9.61
C PRO A 91 -4.69 -8.61 10.90
N GLY A 92 -5.43 -7.51 10.83
CA GLY A 92 -5.73 -6.70 12.01
C GLY A 92 -7.18 -6.24 11.98
N ASP A 93 -7.83 -6.29 13.14
CA ASP A 93 -9.23 -5.93 13.28
C ASP A 93 -9.42 -4.49 13.77
N THR A 94 -8.37 -3.88 14.30
CA THR A 94 -8.42 -2.52 14.87
C THR A 94 -7.24 -1.67 14.41
N ASN A 95 -7.30 -0.38 14.69
CA ASN A 95 -6.22 0.56 14.40
C ASN A 95 -4.91 0.25 15.16
N ALA A 96 -4.98 -0.57 16.21
CA ALA A 96 -3.83 -0.96 17.02
C ALA A 96 -3.08 -2.17 16.44
N ASN A 97 -3.70 -2.87 15.52
CA ASN A 97 -3.16 -4.04 14.86
C ASN A 97 -2.64 -3.66 13.48
#